data_91d924ca51d0cc61ee29d95088ab4abb
#
_entry.id   91d924ca51d0cc61ee29d95088ab4abb
#
_cell.length_a   1.000
_cell.length_b   1.000
_cell.length_c   1.000
_cell.angle_alpha   90.00
_cell.angle_beta   90.00
_cell.angle_gamma   90.00
#
_symmetry.space_group_name_H-M   'P 1'
#
loop_
_entity.id
_entity.type
_entity.pdbx_description
1 polymer ?
#
loop_
_entity_poly.entity_id
_entity_poly.type
_entity_poly.pdbx_seq_one_letter_code
_entity_poly.pdbx_strand_id
1 'polypeptide(L)'
;MHYIAAPILFSIERSVKECLEPIIGKKTKGIPDDQQLEAYKELCRYYYDTRMFGLVNTSYSNCSLLSRIKGACQVSMPMSYDPIEIIPMTITRCCVASDAERKGEDKGAKKGVSIDESDDGAEKKTKDRMIGRRSIIRYGLYHMSIQINSAMAQRNGVTMDDVNLLIDALQHMFEEDMSSSRALTLRKLFVVEHTKPMGNAYRDTIERALAARLKQPNDAPTSYEDYEVTYHREMLPDEVKVTEYNYNSQSV
;
A
#
# COMPACT_ATOMS: atom_id res chain seq x y z
N MET A 1 12.10 17.06 -5.25
CA MET A 1 12.42 15.67 -5.63
C MET A 1 13.50 14.98 -4.75
N HIS A 2 13.90 15.53 -3.63
CA HIS A 2 15.05 15.00 -2.87
C HIS A 2 14.74 14.49 -1.44
N TYR A 3 13.49 14.51 -0.98
CA TYR A 3 13.23 14.37 0.44
C TYR A 3 12.61 13.02 0.89
N ILE A 4 12.00 12.26 -0.01
CA ILE A 4 11.38 10.96 0.34
C ILE A 4 12.39 9.83 0.33
N ALA A 5 13.44 9.92 -0.47
CA ALA A 5 14.41 8.85 -0.64
C ALA A 5 15.39 8.68 0.54
N ALA A 6 15.73 9.76 1.26
CA ALA A 6 16.77 9.71 2.26
C ALA A 6 16.48 8.75 3.45
N PRO A 7 15.31 8.76 4.11
CA PRO A 7 15.05 7.83 5.21
C PRO A 7 14.86 6.39 4.77
N ILE A 8 14.40 6.16 3.54
CA ILE A 8 14.23 4.84 2.96
C ILE A 8 15.59 4.24 2.57
N LEU A 9 16.49 5.06 2.04
CA LEU A 9 17.86 4.66 1.70
C LEU A 9 18.64 4.21 2.94
N PHE A 10 18.49 4.86 4.09
CA PHE A 10 19.13 4.44 5.34
C PHE A 10 18.68 3.07 5.82
N SER A 11 17.46 2.64 5.54
CA SER A 11 16.98 1.30 5.89
C SER A 11 17.57 0.18 5.02
N ILE A 12 18.12 0.50 3.86
CA ILE A 12 18.69 -0.46 2.91
C ILE A 12 20.20 -0.68 3.15
N GLU A 13 20.91 0.30 3.71
CA GLU A 13 22.36 0.26 3.88
C GLU A 13 22.85 -0.77 4.90
N ARG A 14 22.00 -1.17 5.84
CA ARG A 14 22.36 -2.11 6.89
C ARG A 14 21.29 -3.17 7.08
N SER A 15 21.67 -4.44 7.06
CA SER A 15 20.73 -5.53 7.31
C SER A 15 20.29 -5.58 8.78
N VAL A 16 19.09 -6.12 9.03
CA VAL A 16 18.57 -6.34 10.40
C VAL A 16 19.56 -7.13 11.27
N LYS A 17 20.26 -8.11 10.69
CA LYS A 17 21.29 -8.88 11.41
C LYS A 17 22.46 -8.00 11.84
N GLU A 18 22.98 -7.19 10.96
CA GLU A 18 24.09 -6.25 11.26
C GLU A 18 23.70 -5.20 12.29
N CYS A 19 22.43 -4.76 12.28
CA CYS A 19 21.90 -3.86 13.29
C CYS A 19 21.85 -4.51 14.68
N LEU A 20 21.49 -5.79 14.74
CA LEU A 20 21.29 -6.50 16.00
C LEU A 20 22.54 -7.22 16.53
N GLU A 21 23.54 -7.49 15.68
CA GLU A 21 24.75 -8.21 16.07
C GLU A 21 25.50 -7.62 17.28
N PRO A 22 25.59 -6.28 17.46
CA PRO A 22 26.21 -5.69 18.63
C PRO A 22 25.48 -5.98 19.96
N ILE A 23 24.16 -6.22 19.92
CA ILE A 23 23.31 -6.39 21.11
C ILE A 23 23.14 -7.87 21.45
N ILE A 24 22.79 -8.67 20.47
CA ILE A 24 22.44 -10.09 20.69
C ILE A 24 23.45 -11.08 20.09
N GLY A 25 24.53 -10.58 19.46
CA GLY A 25 25.51 -11.38 18.72
C GLY A 25 24.83 -12.12 17.56
N LYS A 26 25.36 -13.32 17.25
CA LYS A 26 24.80 -14.18 16.18
C LYS A 26 23.64 -15.08 16.64
N LYS A 27 23.12 -14.85 17.86
CA LYS A 27 22.05 -15.68 18.43
C LYS A 27 20.70 -15.35 17.77
N THR A 28 19.94 -16.38 17.43
CA THR A 28 18.58 -16.26 16.93
C THR A 28 17.55 -16.89 17.86
N LYS A 29 18.00 -17.57 18.92
CA LYS A 29 17.17 -18.27 19.92
C LYS A 29 17.76 -18.07 21.32
N GLY A 30 16.88 -18.17 22.33
CA GLY A 30 17.32 -18.10 23.74
C GLY A 30 17.89 -16.71 24.12
N ILE A 31 17.39 -15.64 23.51
CA ILE A 31 17.78 -14.27 23.80
C ILE A 31 17.01 -13.81 25.04
N PRO A 32 17.69 -13.31 26.10
CA PRO A 32 17.04 -12.75 27.27
C PRO A 32 16.11 -11.59 26.94
N ASP A 33 15.05 -11.38 27.72
CA ASP A 33 14.02 -10.38 27.44
C ASP A 33 14.54 -8.93 27.48
N ASP A 34 15.54 -8.65 28.31
CA ASP A 34 16.22 -7.36 28.37
C ASP A 34 16.96 -7.06 27.06
N GLN A 35 17.70 -8.03 26.54
CA GLN A 35 18.38 -7.92 25.24
C GLN A 35 17.37 -7.84 24.07
N GLN A 36 16.24 -8.57 24.15
CA GLN A 36 15.17 -8.43 23.14
C GLN A 36 14.59 -7.03 23.14
N LEU A 37 14.38 -6.41 24.31
CA LEU A 37 13.87 -5.06 24.43
C LEU A 37 14.85 -4.01 23.88
N GLU A 38 16.14 -4.18 24.16
CA GLU A 38 17.19 -3.32 23.61
C GLU A 38 17.25 -3.43 22.08
N ALA A 39 17.27 -4.66 21.57
CA ALA A 39 17.25 -4.94 20.14
C ALA A 39 15.98 -4.38 19.44
N TYR A 40 14.83 -4.48 20.09
CA TYR A 40 13.59 -3.88 19.60
C TYR A 40 13.71 -2.35 19.46
N LYS A 41 14.23 -1.68 20.50
CA LYS A 41 14.42 -0.22 20.49
C LYS A 41 15.40 0.19 19.40
N GLU A 42 16.49 -0.56 19.22
CA GLU A 42 17.48 -0.27 18.18
C GLU A 42 16.91 -0.43 16.77
N LEU A 43 16.10 -1.47 16.51
CA LEU A 43 15.40 -1.63 15.24
C LEU A 43 14.44 -0.47 14.96
N CYS A 44 13.66 -0.08 15.96
CA CYS A 44 12.74 1.06 15.81
C CYS A 44 13.50 2.38 15.65
N ARG A 45 14.63 2.56 16.30
CA ARG A 45 15.48 3.75 16.17
C ARG A 45 16.09 3.86 14.78
N TYR A 46 16.58 2.75 14.26
CA TYR A 46 17.32 2.73 13.00
C TYR A 46 16.39 2.73 11.78
N TYR A 47 15.32 1.92 11.81
CA TYR A 47 14.45 1.73 10.66
C TYR A 47 13.13 2.51 10.80
N TYR A 48 12.91 3.46 9.90
CA TYR A 48 11.67 4.24 9.80
C TYR A 48 10.46 3.34 9.57
N ASP A 49 10.54 2.43 8.59
CA ASP A 49 9.50 1.49 8.24
C ASP A 49 9.10 0.58 9.41
N THR A 50 10.08 0.11 10.18
CA THR A 50 9.84 -0.73 11.35
C THR A 50 9.08 0.02 12.43
N ARG A 51 9.46 1.26 12.78
CA ARG A 51 8.75 2.03 13.81
C ARG A 51 7.37 2.51 13.36
N MET A 52 7.21 2.83 12.06
CA MET A 52 5.94 3.30 11.51
C MET A 52 5.00 2.16 11.17
N PHE A 53 5.42 1.18 10.37
CA PHE A 53 4.54 0.14 9.81
C PHE A 53 4.73 -1.23 10.46
N GLY A 54 5.83 -1.43 11.17
CA GLY A 54 6.14 -2.68 11.84
C GLY A 54 6.98 -3.64 11.02
N LEU A 55 7.38 -4.73 11.66
CA LEU A 55 8.26 -5.75 11.08
C LEU A 55 7.79 -7.15 11.47
N VAL A 56 7.79 -8.09 10.52
CA VAL A 56 7.69 -9.52 10.78
C VAL A 56 9.04 -10.15 10.47
N ASN A 57 9.71 -10.66 11.50
CA ASN A 57 11.04 -11.23 11.39
C ASN A 57 11.03 -12.73 11.65
N THR A 58 11.06 -13.52 10.59
CA THR A 58 11.04 -14.99 10.67
C THR A 58 12.31 -15.61 11.26
N SER A 59 13.45 -14.91 11.16
CA SER A 59 14.72 -15.37 11.73
C SER A 59 14.70 -15.40 13.25
N TYR A 60 13.86 -14.59 13.90
CA TYR A 60 13.69 -14.48 15.34
C TYR A 60 12.34 -14.98 15.82
N SER A 61 11.77 -16.00 15.15
CA SER A 61 10.41 -16.52 15.41
C SER A 61 10.16 -16.95 16.87
N ASN A 62 11.21 -17.35 17.58
CA ASN A 62 11.12 -17.76 18.99
C ASN A 62 11.33 -16.59 19.99
N CYS A 63 11.48 -15.38 19.52
CA CYS A 63 11.65 -14.19 20.34
C CYS A 63 10.39 -13.37 20.32
N SER A 64 9.69 -13.26 21.45
CA SER A 64 8.35 -12.63 21.55
C SER A 64 8.33 -11.18 21.07
N LEU A 65 9.39 -10.41 21.35
CA LEU A 65 9.49 -8.99 20.99
C LEU A 65 10.06 -8.76 19.59
N LEU A 66 10.93 -9.64 19.10
CA LEU A 66 11.63 -9.45 17.82
C LEU A 66 10.95 -10.13 16.64
N SER A 67 10.14 -11.17 16.89
CA SER A 67 9.44 -11.90 15.82
C SER A 67 8.39 -11.04 15.13
N ARG A 68 7.73 -10.16 15.89
CA ARG A 68 6.69 -9.28 15.37
C ARG A 68 6.69 -7.93 16.10
N ILE A 69 7.13 -6.92 15.41
CA ILE A 69 7.06 -5.53 15.85
C ILE A 69 5.79 -4.91 15.25
N LYS A 70 4.92 -4.38 16.10
CA LYS A 70 3.73 -3.66 15.66
C LYS A 70 4.10 -2.21 15.38
N GLY A 71 3.79 -1.74 14.17
CA GLY A 71 3.98 -0.34 13.80
C GLY A 71 2.97 0.59 14.45
N ALA A 72 3.32 1.88 14.50
CA ALA A 72 2.44 2.93 14.99
C ALA A 72 1.35 3.29 13.98
N CYS A 73 1.64 3.16 12.69
CA CYS A 73 0.78 3.49 11.58
C CYS A 73 0.02 2.26 11.10
N GLN A 74 -1.30 2.37 11.01
CA GLN A 74 -2.18 1.34 10.50
C GLN A 74 -2.91 1.87 9.27
N VAL A 75 -2.82 1.13 8.16
CA VAL A 75 -3.42 1.48 6.88
C VAL A 75 -4.58 0.53 6.61
N SER A 76 -5.77 1.07 6.32
CA SER A 76 -6.92 0.26 5.91
C SER A 76 -6.80 -0.18 4.46
N MET A 77 -7.54 -1.22 4.09
CA MET A 77 -7.72 -1.55 2.68
C MET A 77 -8.45 -0.39 1.98
N PRO A 78 -8.00 0.03 0.79
CA PRO A 78 -8.73 1.01 0.00
C PRO A 78 -10.06 0.41 -0.47
N MET A 79 -11.15 1.17 -0.31
CA MET A 79 -12.49 0.79 -0.72
C MET A 79 -13.03 1.80 -1.71
N SER A 80 -13.67 1.33 -2.78
CA SER A 80 -14.37 2.21 -3.71
C SER A 80 -15.66 2.74 -3.08
N TYR A 81 -16.02 3.98 -3.39
CA TYR A 81 -17.30 4.56 -2.95
C TYR A 81 -18.51 3.90 -3.63
N ASP A 82 -18.34 3.51 -4.88
CA ASP A 82 -19.38 2.92 -5.70
C ASP A 82 -18.92 1.61 -6.34
N PRO A 83 -19.86 0.78 -6.84
CA PRO A 83 -19.52 -0.40 -7.62
C PRO A 83 -18.66 -0.03 -8.83
N ILE A 84 -17.59 -0.79 -9.04
CA ILE A 84 -16.62 -0.56 -10.13
C ILE A 84 -16.98 -1.38 -11.36
N GLU A 85 -16.78 -0.79 -12.56
CA GLU A 85 -16.90 -1.50 -13.83
C GLU A 85 -15.59 -2.23 -14.15
N ILE A 86 -15.69 -3.56 -14.32
CA ILE A 86 -14.56 -4.41 -14.68
C ILE A 86 -14.63 -4.75 -16.15
N ILE A 87 -13.64 -4.33 -16.92
CA ILE A 87 -13.55 -4.57 -18.35
C ILE A 87 -12.57 -5.72 -18.61
N PRO A 88 -13.03 -6.84 -19.21
CA PRO A 88 -12.12 -7.91 -19.62
C PRO A 88 -11.33 -7.50 -20.85
N MET A 89 -10.02 -7.68 -20.82
CA MET A 89 -9.12 -7.44 -21.95
C MET A 89 -8.37 -8.71 -22.33
N THR A 90 -8.16 -8.90 -23.62
CA THR A 90 -7.29 -9.94 -24.16
C THR A 90 -5.95 -9.32 -24.52
N ILE A 91 -4.87 -9.91 -24.02
CA ILE A 91 -3.50 -9.49 -24.33
C ILE A 91 -2.85 -10.60 -25.13
N THR A 92 -2.36 -10.29 -26.33
CA THR A 92 -1.64 -11.22 -27.17
C THR A 92 -0.17 -10.86 -27.21
N ARG A 93 0.69 -11.82 -26.84
CA ARG A 93 2.14 -11.73 -27.03
C ARG A 93 2.50 -12.40 -28.36
N CYS A 94 3.06 -11.63 -29.27
CA CYS A 94 3.41 -12.12 -30.62
C CYS A 94 4.77 -12.82 -30.71
N CYS A 95 5.57 -12.81 -29.62
CA CYS A 95 6.83 -13.57 -29.57
C CYS A 95 6.85 -14.50 -28.37
N VAL A 96 7.52 -15.62 -28.53
CA VAL A 96 7.70 -16.65 -27.50
C VAL A 96 9.10 -16.50 -26.93
N ALA A 97 9.23 -16.48 -25.61
CA ALA A 97 10.48 -16.13 -24.94
C ALA A 97 11.53 -17.26 -24.98
N SER A 98 11.09 -18.53 -25.15
CA SER A 98 12.01 -19.67 -25.13
C SER A 98 11.56 -20.79 -26.08
N ASP A 99 12.51 -21.60 -26.49
CA ASP A 99 12.23 -22.79 -27.31
C ASP A 99 11.39 -23.85 -26.60
N ALA A 100 11.43 -23.89 -25.26
CA ALA A 100 10.56 -24.76 -24.44
C ALA A 100 9.10 -24.33 -24.53
N GLU A 101 8.82 -23.02 -24.48
CA GLU A 101 7.46 -22.48 -24.67
C GLU A 101 6.93 -22.73 -26.09
N ARG A 102 7.81 -22.68 -27.14
CA ARG A 102 7.46 -23.03 -28.53
C ARG A 102 7.01 -24.47 -28.67
N LYS A 103 7.68 -25.39 -27.96
CA LYS A 103 7.38 -26.83 -28.03
C LYS A 103 6.20 -27.21 -27.11
N GLY A 104 5.64 -26.29 -26.32
CA GLY A 104 4.54 -26.60 -25.41
C GLY A 104 4.92 -27.50 -24.23
N GLU A 105 6.21 -27.55 -23.86
CA GLU A 105 6.76 -28.43 -22.83
C GLU A 105 6.73 -27.80 -21.41
N ASP A 106 6.06 -26.67 -21.27
CA ASP A 106 5.99 -25.98 -19.98
C ASP A 106 5.07 -26.72 -18.97
N LYS A 107 5.69 -27.52 -18.09
CA LYS A 107 5.01 -28.38 -17.10
C LYS A 107 4.42 -27.61 -15.89
N GLY A 108 4.38 -26.29 -15.91
CA GLY A 108 4.04 -25.47 -14.75
C GLY A 108 2.94 -24.42 -14.91
N ALA A 109 2.52 -24.07 -16.10
CA ALA A 109 1.50 -23.05 -16.30
C ALA A 109 0.09 -23.63 -16.23
N LYS A 110 -0.73 -23.13 -15.30
CA LYS A 110 -2.17 -23.41 -15.24
C LYS A 110 -2.80 -23.19 -16.61
N LYS A 111 -3.54 -24.19 -17.11
CA LYS A 111 -4.24 -24.23 -18.38
C LYS A 111 -4.89 -22.89 -18.75
N GLY A 112 -4.25 -22.13 -19.63
CA GLY A 112 -4.94 -21.11 -20.41
C GLY A 112 -5.85 -21.82 -21.41
N VAL A 113 -7.10 -21.38 -21.53
CA VAL A 113 -8.09 -21.95 -22.43
C VAL A 113 -7.56 -21.83 -23.86
N SER A 114 -7.22 -22.98 -24.47
CA SER A 114 -7.01 -23.08 -25.88
C SER A 114 -8.39 -23.09 -26.55
N ILE A 115 -8.64 -22.18 -27.47
CA ILE A 115 -9.75 -22.30 -28.40
C ILE A 115 -9.28 -23.29 -29.45
N ASP A 116 -9.73 -24.54 -29.35
CA ASP A 116 -9.55 -25.52 -30.39
C ASP A 116 -10.53 -25.20 -31.54
N GLU A 117 -10.04 -24.64 -32.61
CA GLU A 117 -10.66 -24.87 -33.92
C GLU A 117 -10.15 -26.21 -34.44
N SER A 118 -11.06 -27.16 -34.58
CA SER A 118 -10.83 -28.46 -35.15
C SER A 118 -10.45 -28.32 -36.60
N ASP A 119 -9.24 -28.76 -36.97
CA ASP A 119 -8.94 -29.20 -38.31
C ASP A 119 -7.93 -30.36 -38.30
N ASP A 120 -8.28 -31.44 -39.02
CA ASP A 120 -7.50 -32.66 -39.17
C ASP A 120 -6.21 -32.40 -39.93
N GLY A 121 -5.08 -32.74 -39.33
CA GLY A 121 -3.79 -32.74 -40.01
C GLY A 121 -2.62 -32.69 -39.03
N ALA A 122 -1.91 -33.80 -38.87
CA ALA A 122 -0.78 -33.98 -37.97
C ALA A 122 0.45 -33.13 -38.35
N GLU A 123 0.43 -31.86 -38.07
CA GLU A 123 1.62 -31.02 -37.94
C GLU A 123 1.65 -30.41 -36.55
N LYS A 124 2.78 -30.62 -35.81
CA LYS A 124 3.06 -29.94 -34.53
C LYS A 124 3.04 -28.44 -34.79
N LYS A 125 1.86 -27.80 -34.57
CA LYS A 125 1.73 -26.36 -34.67
C LYS A 125 2.58 -25.74 -33.54
N THR A 126 3.67 -25.12 -33.90
CA THR A 126 4.45 -24.23 -33.00
C THR A 126 3.53 -23.09 -32.52
N LYS A 127 3.40 -22.93 -31.21
CA LYS A 127 2.63 -21.83 -30.65
C LYS A 127 3.41 -20.53 -30.83
N ASP A 128 3.16 -19.82 -31.93
CA ASP A 128 3.81 -18.54 -32.21
C ASP A 128 3.21 -17.37 -31.43
N ARG A 129 2.08 -17.60 -30.75
CA ARG A 129 1.36 -16.54 -29.98
C ARG A 129 0.86 -17.08 -28.65
N MET A 130 1.01 -16.27 -27.62
CA MET A 130 0.38 -16.54 -26.33
C MET A 130 -0.72 -15.49 -26.05
N ILE A 131 -1.91 -16.00 -25.70
CA ILE A 131 -3.07 -15.17 -25.38
C ILE A 131 -3.27 -15.21 -23.87
N GLY A 132 -3.25 -14.06 -23.25
CA GLY A 132 -3.56 -13.86 -21.84
C GLY A 132 -4.85 -13.05 -21.68
N ARG A 133 -5.58 -13.31 -20.60
CA ARG A 133 -6.73 -12.48 -20.20
C ARG A 133 -6.34 -11.60 -19.06
N ARG A 134 -6.80 -10.35 -19.08
CA ARG A 134 -6.61 -9.37 -18.02
C ARG A 134 -7.92 -8.65 -17.77
N SER A 135 -8.21 -8.34 -16.52
CA SER A 135 -9.31 -7.46 -16.15
C SER A 135 -8.74 -6.11 -15.74
N ILE A 136 -9.33 -5.05 -16.25
CA ILE A 136 -9.00 -3.67 -15.87
C ILE A 136 -10.22 -3.00 -15.29
N ILE A 137 -10.01 -2.04 -14.39
CA ILE A 137 -11.04 -1.16 -13.87
C ILE A 137 -11.06 0.08 -14.74
N ARG A 138 -12.24 0.47 -15.24
CA ARG A 138 -12.40 1.64 -16.08
C ARG A 138 -12.11 2.93 -15.32
N TYR A 139 -12.77 3.11 -14.19
CA TYR A 139 -12.60 4.21 -13.26
C TYR A 139 -13.10 3.79 -11.88
N GLY A 140 -12.61 4.45 -10.82
CA GLY A 140 -13.14 4.30 -9.47
C GLY A 140 -12.51 5.32 -8.53
N LEU A 141 -13.33 5.93 -7.69
CA LEU A 141 -12.88 6.75 -6.57
C LEU A 141 -12.78 5.87 -5.33
N TYR A 142 -11.60 5.85 -4.73
CA TYR A 142 -11.28 5.02 -3.56
C TYR A 142 -11.01 5.91 -2.35
N HIS A 143 -11.43 5.45 -1.19
CA HIS A 143 -11.01 6.02 0.08
C HIS A 143 -10.15 5.02 0.85
N MET A 144 -9.22 5.53 1.62
CA MET A 144 -8.33 4.77 2.49
C MET A 144 -8.13 5.54 3.79
N SER A 145 -8.27 4.87 4.92
CA SER A 145 -8.02 5.45 6.23
C SER A 145 -6.65 5.04 6.74
N ILE A 146 -5.89 6.00 7.22
CA ILE A 146 -4.59 5.81 7.86
C ILE A 146 -4.71 6.31 9.30
N GLN A 147 -4.34 5.48 10.26
CA GLN A 147 -4.39 5.82 11.67
C GLN A 147 -3.03 5.67 12.33
N ILE A 148 -2.59 6.68 13.05
CA ILE A 148 -1.40 6.63 13.90
C ILE A 148 -1.84 6.43 15.34
N ASN A 149 -1.45 5.29 15.92
CA ASN A 149 -1.75 4.95 17.31
C ASN A 149 -0.72 5.61 18.23
N SER A 150 -1.15 6.52 19.11
CA SER A 150 -0.28 7.30 19.97
C SER A 150 0.54 6.45 20.96
N ALA A 151 -0.04 5.39 21.52
CA ALA A 151 0.67 4.50 22.44
C ALA A 151 1.77 3.69 21.72
N MET A 152 1.50 3.21 20.51
CA MET A 152 2.51 2.54 19.68
C MET A 152 3.57 3.53 19.20
N ALA A 153 3.18 4.74 18.81
CA ALA A 153 4.10 5.80 18.42
C ALA A 153 5.10 6.11 19.55
N GLN A 154 4.60 6.30 20.75
CA GLN A 154 5.45 6.53 21.93
C GLN A 154 6.38 5.34 22.22
N ARG A 155 5.86 4.11 22.14
CA ARG A 155 6.64 2.91 22.38
C ARG A 155 7.76 2.72 21.34
N ASN A 156 7.48 2.99 20.09
CA ASN A 156 8.40 2.81 18.97
C ASN A 156 9.35 3.99 18.76
N GLY A 157 9.14 5.11 19.47
CA GLY A 157 9.94 6.31 19.33
C GLY A 157 9.64 7.11 18.06
N VAL A 158 8.39 7.08 17.58
CA VAL A 158 7.93 7.89 16.44
C VAL A 158 7.92 9.37 16.83
N THR A 159 8.46 10.20 15.95
CA THR A 159 8.55 11.66 16.13
C THR A 159 7.55 12.38 15.21
N MET A 160 7.36 13.68 15.43
CA MET A 160 6.57 14.51 14.52
C MET A 160 7.22 14.62 13.13
N ASP A 161 8.54 14.56 13.06
CA ASP A 161 9.24 14.54 11.76
C ASP A 161 8.91 13.27 10.96
N ASP A 162 8.77 12.13 11.63
CA ASP A 162 8.32 10.89 10.99
C ASP A 162 6.89 11.01 10.44
N VAL A 163 6.01 11.67 11.18
CA VAL A 163 4.63 11.91 10.74
C VAL A 163 4.58 12.87 9.56
N ASN A 164 5.35 13.95 9.62
CA ASN A 164 5.44 14.91 8.52
C ASN A 164 6.01 14.26 7.26
N LEU A 165 7.03 13.41 7.41
CA LEU A 165 7.58 12.63 6.30
C LEU A 165 6.53 11.67 5.69
N LEU A 166 5.69 11.03 6.52
CA LEU A 166 4.59 10.20 6.03
C LEU A 166 3.60 11.03 5.21
N ILE A 167 3.21 12.20 5.73
CA ILE A 167 2.28 13.10 5.03
C ILE A 167 2.85 13.53 3.69
N ASP A 168 4.13 13.91 3.65
CA ASP A 168 4.82 14.29 2.43
C ASP A 168 4.91 13.12 1.43
N ALA A 169 5.25 11.93 1.91
CA ALA A 169 5.28 10.72 1.10
C ALA A 169 3.91 10.38 0.50
N LEU A 170 2.83 10.53 1.28
CA LEU A 170 1.46 10.30 0.79
C LEU A 170 1.05 11.28 -0.31
N GLN A 171 1.56 12.52 -0.26
CA GLN A 171 1.27 13.53 -1.26
C GLN A 171 1.88 13.19 -2.63
N HIS A 172 3.02 12.52 -2.67
CA HIS A 172 3.81 12.28 -3.87
C HIS A 172 3.84 10.80 -4.32
N MET A 173 3.21 9.89 -3.57
CA MET A 173 3.36 8.44 -3.76
C MET A 173 2.92 7.92 -5.14
N PHE A 174 2.05 8.65 -5.84
CA PHE A 174 1.53 8.23 -7.15
C PHE A 174 2.16 8.96 -8.34
N GLU A 175 3.08 9.91 -8.12
CA GLU A 175 3.65 10.71 -9.21
C GLU A 175 4.47 9.87 -10.21
N GLU A 176 5.15 8.83 -9.70
CA GLU A 176 5.99 7.93 -10.51
C GLU A 176 5.41 6.51 -10.62
N ASP A 177 4.25 6.24 -10.00
CA ASP A 177 3.63 4.90 -9.99
C ASP A 177 2.61 4.72 -11.11
N MET A 178 3.07 4.66 -12.34
CA MET A 178 2.23 4.39 -13.49
C MET A 178 2.57 3.06 -14.16
N SER A 179 1.57 2.27 -14.49
CA SER A 179 1.72 1.04 -15.28
C SER A 179 0.68 0.99 -16.40
N SER A 180 0.86 0.07 -17.33
CA SER A 180 -0.07 -0.13 -18.47
C SER A 180 -1.53 -0.41 -18.05
N SER A 181 -1.79 -0.70 -16.80
CA SER A 181 -3.14 -1.04 -16.28
C SER A 181 -3.55 -0.23 -15.07
N ARG A 182 -2.70 0.64 -14.59
CA ARG A 182 -2.93 1.39 -13.38
C ARG A 182 -2.33 2.79 -13.52
N ALA A 183 -3.18 3.79 -13.39
CA ALA A 183 -2.81 5.18 -13.18
C ALA A 183 -3.60 5.66 -11.96
N LEU A 184 -2.92 5.89 -10.86
CA LEU A 184 -3.52 6.38 -9.61
C LEU A 184 -3.17 7.85 -9.45
N THR A 185 -4.10 8.60 -8.90
CA THR A 185 -3.90 10.03 -8.59
C THR A 185 -4.50 10.32 -7.23
N LEU A 186 -3.73 10.95 -6.36
CA LEU A 186 -4.25 11.48 -5.11
C LEU A 186 -5.16 12.67 -5.43
N ARG A 187 -6.40 12.66 -4.94
CA ARG A 187 -7.35 13.75 -5.15
C ARG A 187 -7.46 14.64 -3.92
N LYS A 188 -7.61 14.03 -2.75
CA LYS A 188 -7.66 14.74 -1.47
C LYS A 188 -6.95 13.95 -0.38
N LEU A 189 -6.28 14.64 0.51
CA LEU A 189 -5.74 14.11 1.74
C LEU A 189 -6.26 14.95 2.90
N PHE A 190 -6.91 14.32 3.85
CA PHE A 190 -7.37 14.95 5.09
C PHE A 190 -6.51 14.46 6.25
N VAL A 191 -5.81 15.37 6.88
CA VAL A 191 -5.03 15.11 8.09
C VAL A 191 -5.86 15.55 9.29
N VAL A 192 -6.25 14.59 10.14
CA VAL A 192 -7.09 14.80 11.32
C VAL A 192 -6.23 14.70 12.57
N GLU A 193 -6.07 15.82 13.26
CA GLU A 193 -5.26 15.92 14.46
C GLU A 193 -6.16 15.91 15.72
N HIS A 194 -5.78 15.09 16.68
CA HIS A 194 -6.46 14.96 17.98
C HIS A 194 -5.58 15.49 19.09
N THR A 195 -6.19 16.12 20.08
CA THR A 195 -5.49 16.61 21.28
C THR A 195 -5.37 15.53 22.37
N LYS A 196 -6.22 14.49 22.32
CA LYS A 196 -6.23 13.39 23.31
C LYS A 196 -5.60 12.13 22.72
N PRO A 197 -4.86 11.33 23.51
CA PRO A 197 -4.24 10.09 23.04
C PRO A 197 -5.22 9.06 22.46
N MET A 198 -6.46 9.02 22.97
CA MET A 198 -7.52 8.14 22.50
C MET A 198 -8.37 8.75 21.39
N GLY A 199 -8.02 9.96 20.93
CA GLY A 199 -8.81 10.74 19.98
C GLY A 199 -9.91 11.56 20.65
N ASN A 200 -10.39 12.59 19.94
CA ASN A 200 -11.50 13.46 20.35
C ASN A 200 -12.82 13.10 19.64
N ALA A 201 -12.74 12.26 18.59
CA ALA A 201 -13.88 11.78 17.82
C ALA A 201 -13.69 10.31 17.46
N TYR A 202 -14.80 9.59 17.31
CA TYR A 202 -14.78 8.21 16.83
C TYR A 202 -14.46 8.18 15.32
N ARG A 203 -13.78 7.12 14.91
CA ARG A 203 -13.43 6.88 13.50
C ARG A 203 -14.65 6.98 12.57
N ASP A 204 -15.75 6.33 12.92
CA ASP A 204 -17.00 6.35 12.15
C ASP A 204 -17.54 7.78 11.97
N THR A 205 -17.44 8.62 13.00
CA THR A 205 -17.84 10.03 12.91
C THR A 205 -16.96 10.81 11.94
N ILE A 206 -15.65 10.56 11.96
CA ILE A 206 -14.70 11.18 11.03
C ILE A 206 -14.99 10.73 9.59
N GLU A 207 -15.19 9.44 9.37
CA GLU A 207 -15.48 8.88 8.04
C GLU A 207 -16.81 9.41 7.47
N ARG A 208 -17.83 9.60 8.31
CA ARG A 208 -19.09 10.23 7.89
C ARG A 208 -18.97 11.73 7.63
N ALA A 209 -18.09 12.43 8.36
CA ALA A 209 -17.81 13.84 8.11
C ALA A 209 -17.08 14.07 6.77
N LEU A 210 -16.40 13.06 6.26
CA LEU A 210 -15.64 13.08 5.01
C LEU A 210 -16.35 12.17 4.00
N ALA A 211 -17.36 12.69 3.32
CA ALA A 211 -18.19 11.90 2.42
C ALA A 211 -17.91 12.22 0.95
N ALA A 212 -17.98 11.19 0.11
CA ALA A 212 -18.04 11.36 -1.34
C ALA A 212 -19.29 10.68 -1.89
N ARG A 213 -19.95 11.31 -2.84
CA ARG A 213 -21.15 10.79 -3.50
C ARG A 213 -21.09 11.08 -4.99
N LEU A 214 -21.66 10.16 -5.80
CA LEU A 214 -21.92 10.44 -7.20
C LEU A 214 -22.96 11.55 -7.34
N LYS A 215 -22.71 12.51 -8.23
CA LYS A 215 -23.67 13.57 -8.58
C LYS A 215 -24.89 12.99 -9.28
N GLN A 216 -24.67 11.93 -10.07
CA GLN A 216 -25.73 11.20 -10.78
C GLN A 216 -25.62 9.69 -10.44
N PRO A 217 -26.40 9.19 -9.49
CA PRO A 217 -26.25 7.84 -8.93
C PRO A 217 -26.40 6.67 -9.91
N ASN A 218 -27.01 6.89 -11.06
CA ASN A 218 -27.29 5.83 -12.05
C ASN A 218 -26.26 5.74 -13.16
N ASP A 219 -25.29 6.64 -13.21
CA ASP A 219 -24.25 6.65 -14.23
C ASP A 219 -22.96 6.00 -13.70
N ALA A 220 -22.30 5.21 -14.54
CA ALA A 220 -20.98 4.69 -14.24
C ALA A 220 -19.97 5.85 -14.26
N PRO A 221 -19.24 6.12 -13.18
CA PRO A 221 -18.29 7.23 -13.13
C PRO A 221 -17.14 7.03 -14.10
N THR A 222 -16.69 8.11 -14.72
CA THR A 222 -15.58 8.14 -15.67
C THR A 222 -14.47 9.09 -15.24
N SER A 223 -14.77 10.01 -14.31
CA SER A 223 -13.85 11.04 -13.86
C SER A 223 -14.09 11.43 -12.40
N TYR A 224 -13.18 12.19 -11.82
CA TYR A 224 -13.34 12.73 -10.46
C TYR A 224 -14.45 13.77 -10.38
N GLU A 225 -14.72 14.49 -11.47
CA GLU A 225 -15.74 15.53 -11.60
C GLU A 225 -17.16 14.97 -11.46
N ASP A 226 -17.33 13.64 -11.64
CA ASP A 226 -18.61 12.95 -11.45
C ASP A 226 -18.98 12.81 -9.96
N TYR A 227 -17.99 13.05 -9.07
CA TYR A 227 -18.17 12.99 -7.63
C TYR A 227 -18.28 14.36 -6.99
N GLU A 228 -19.05 14.42 -5.91
CA GLU A 228 -19.05 15.50 -4.94
C GLU A 228 -18.41 15.00 -3.65
N VAL A 229 -17.27 15.58 -3.28
CA VAL A 229 -16.58 15.27 -2.02
C VAL A 229 -16.86 16.39 -1.04
N THR A 230 -17.56 16.08 0.04
CA THR A 230 -17.99 17.04 1.06
C THR A 230 -17.22 16.82 2.37
N TYR A 231 -16.98 17.93 3.07
CA TYR A 231 -16.45 17.93 4.42
C TYR A 231 -17.42 18.63 5.37
N HIS A 232 -17.97 17.86 6.30
CA HIS A 232 -18.94 18.30 7.29
C HIS A 232 -18.26 18.60 8.63
N ARG A 233 -17.65 19.79 8.74
CA ARG A 233 -16.92 20.22 9.95
C ARG A 233 -17.80 20.19 11.21
N GLU A 234 -19.08 20.49 11.06
CA GLU A 234 -20.09 20.53 12.11
C GLU A 234 -20.34 19.17 12.79
N MET A 235 -19.93 18.07 12.15
CA MET A 235 -20.02 16.73 12.73
C MET A 235 -18.85 16.41 13.70
N LEU A 236 -17.81 17.23 13.70
CA LEU A 236 -16.60 16.98 14.48
C LEU A 236 -16.52 17.95 15.67
N PRO A 237 -16.02 17.48 16.85
CA PRO A 237 -15.73 18.35 17.99
C PRO A 237 -14.76 19.49 17.64
N ASP A 238 -14.85 20.61 18.36
CA ASP A 238 -14.00 21.78 18.11
C ASP A 238 -12.51 21.50 18.34
N GLU A 239 -12.19 20.57 19.22
CA GLU A 239 -10.81 20.16 19.53
C GLU A 239 -10.15 19.33 18.42
N VAL A 240 -10.90 18.89 17.42
CA VAL A 240 -10.37 18.18 16.26
C VAL A 240 -9.95 19.20 15.22
N LYS A 241 -8.67 19.20 14.86
CA LYS A 241 -8.16 20.01 13.77
C LYS A 241 -8.08 19.16 12.51
N VAL A 242 -8.60 19.67 11.40
CA VAL A 242 -8.55 19.01 10.08
C VAL A 242 -7.82 19.92 9.12
N THR A 243 -6.77 19.37 8.50
CA THR A 243 -6.04 20.02 7.41
C THR A 243 -6.35 19.28 6.11
N GLU A 244 -6.85 19.99 5.13
CA GLU A 244 -7.17 19.46 3.80
C GLU A 244 -6.06 19.82 2.81
N TYR A 245 -5.53 18.82 2.12
CA TYR A 245 -4.67 18.95 0.96
C TYR A 245 -5.45 18.56 -0.29
N ASN A 246 -5.52 19.46 -1.26
CA ASN A 246 -6.36 19.33 -2.45
C ASN A 246 -5.49 19.27 -3.70
N TYR A 247 -5.59 18.19 -4.45
CA TYR A 247 -4.79 17.91 -5.66
C TYR A 247 -5.65 17.93 -6.92
N ASN A 248 -6.70 18.74 -6.92
CA ASN A 248 -7.44 19.00 -8.14
C ASN A 248 -6.48 19.74 -9.08
N SER A 249 -6.18 19.10 -10.22
CA SER A 249 -5.34 19.56 -11.31
C SER A 249 -5.00 21.04 -11.21
N GLN A 250 -3.81 21.37 -10.70
CA GLN A 250 -3.22 22.64 -11.02
C GLN A 250 -3.10 22.63 -12.55
N SER A 251 -3.91 23.46 -13.18
CA SER A 251 -3.77 23.79 -14.59
C SER A 251 -2.29 24.11 -14.83
N VAL A 252 -1.66 23.23 -15.63
CA VAL A 252 -0.37 23.49 -16.26
C VAL A 252 -0.49 24.70 -17.15
#